data_6c52a388a8e39f66913eb1b393827da4
#
_entry.id   6c52a388a8e39f66913eb1b393827da4
#
_cell.length_a   1.000
_cell.length_b   1.000
_cell.length_c   1.000
_cell.angle_alpha   90.00
_cell.angle_beta   90.00
_cell.angle_gamma   90.00
#
_symmetry.space_group_name_H-M   'P 1'
#
loop_
_entity.id
_entity.type
_entity.pdbx_description
1 polymer ?
#
loop_
_entity_poly.entity_id
_entity_poly.type
_entity_poly.pdbx_seq_one_letter_code
_entity_poly.pdbx_strand_id
1 'polypeptide(L)'
;MEIPKYILPQYAALKSPTQEVQDAPKPNLPPTSLRQAQTNYLLDKLQEEAAEVIQAVSKIRRFGENSHHPDRTTTNKQELVTELEDFLAILAALEYSKWLDLKPQQSNILAKTQQLLR
;
A
#
# COMPACT_ATOMS: atom_id res chain seq x y z
N MET A 1 -9.08 18.60 11.60
CA MET A 1 -9.15 17.24 10.98
C MET A 1 -7.85 16.51 11.23
N GLU A 2 -7.94 15.33 11.79
CA GLU A 2 -6.77 14.51 12.06
C GLU A 2 -6.43 13.63 10.87
N ILE A 3 -5.14 13.44 10.65
CA ILE A 3 -4.66 12.48 9.65
C ILE A 3 -4.88 11.07 10.19
N PRO A 4 -5.44 10.15 9.38
CA PRO A 4 -5.68 8.78 9.83
C PRO A 4 -4.42 8.15 10.40
N LYS A 5 -4.52 7.60 11.59
CA LYS A 5 -3.38 7.04 12.33
C LYS A 5 -2.79 5.79 11.68
N TYR A 6 -3.55 5.11 10.82
CA TYR A 6 -3.07 3.90 10.16
C TYR A 6 -2.03 4.16 9.07
N ILE A 7 -1.86 5.40 8.63
CA ILE A 7 -0.87 5.72 7.58
C ILE A 7 0.54 5.81 8.16
N LEU A 8 0.68 6.34 9.38
CA LEU A 8 2.00 6.58 9.98
C LEU A 8 2.52 5.42 10.85
N PRO A 9 1.70 4.77 11.70
CA PRO A 9 2.22 3.72 12.58
C PRO A 9 2.67 2.46 11.86
N GLN A 10 2.15 2.19 10.67
CA GLN A 10 2.51 0.99 9.92
C GLN A 10 3.99 0.93 9.58
N TYR A 11 4.57 2.06 9.24
CA TYR A 11 5.98 2.13 8.87
C TYR A 11 6.90 2.01 10.07
N ALA A 12 6.45 2.47 11.24
CA ALA A 12 7.21 2.37 12.47
C ALA A 12 7.30 0.95 13.01
N ALA A 13 6.31 0.10 12.71
CA ALA A 13 6.28 -1.29 13.16
C ALA A 13 7.21 -2.19 12.33
N LEU A 14 7.61 -1.76 11.14
CA LEU A 14 8.50 -2.52 10.28
C LEU A 14 9.94 -2.36 10.77
N LYS A 15 10.62 -3.48 10.94
CA LYS A 15 12.05 -3.44 11.21
C LYS A 15 12.76 -2.88 9.99
N SER A 16 13.70 -1.96 10.24
CA SER A 16 14.50 -1.42 9.16
C SER A 16 15.24 -2.55 8.44
N PRO A 17 15.17 -2.63 7.09
CA PRO A 17 15.91 -3.64 6.34
C PRO A 17 17.41 -3.41 6.38
N THR A 18 17.84 -2.30 6.98
CA THR A 18 19.19 -1.82 6.83
C THR A 18 20.25 -2.66 7.49
N GLN A 19 19.95 -3.30 8.61
CA GLN A 19 21.00 -4.06 9.30
C GLN A 19 21.27 -5.40 8.64
N GLU A 20 20.24 -6.09 8.20
CA GLU A 20 20.42 -7.39 7.53
C GLU A 20 21.06 -7.23 6.15
N VAL A 21 20.74 -6.15 5.44
CA VAL A 21 21.30 -5.90 4.10
C VAL A 21 22.72 -5.36 4.16
N GLN A 22 23.04 -4.58 5.19
CA GLN A 22 24.39 -4.00 5.35
C GLN A 22 25.43 -5.02 5.81
N ASP A 23 25.00 -6.00 6.64
CA ASP A 23 25.88 -7.03 7.18
C ASP A 23 25.97 -8.27 6.28
N ALA A 24 25.09 -8.39 5.30
CA ALA A 24 25.15 -9.49 4.36
C ALA A 24 26.30 -9.32 3.39
N PRO A 25 27.11 -10.36 3.13
CA PRO A 25 28.12 -10.27 2.10
C PRO A 25 27.43 -9.96 0.77
N LYS A 26 27.92 -8.92 0.08
CA LYS A 26 27.37 -8.56 -1.21
C LYS A 26 27.55 -9.72 -2.18
N PRO A 27 26.44 -10.27 -2.74
CA PRO A 27 26.57 -11.35 -3.72
C PRO A 27 27.37 -10.85 -4.93
N ASN A 28 28.06 -11.78 -5.62
CA ASN A 28 28.77 -11.48 -6.84
C ASN A 28 27.88 -11.06 -8.01
N LEU A 29 26.58 -10.96 -7.80
CA LEU A 29 25.64 -10.43 -8.78
C LEU A 29 25.61 -8.90 -8.67
N PRO A 30 25.44 -8.20 -9.80
CA PRO A 30 25.30 -6.75 -9.76
C PRO A 30 24.13 -6.37 -8.82
N PRO A 31 24.39 -5.60 -7.74
CA PRO A 31 23.33 -5.24 -6.79
C PRO A 31 22.14 -4.54 -7.45
N THR A 32 22.42 -3.85 -8.57
CA THR A 32 21.41 -3.11 -9.32
C THR A 32 20.39 -4.02 -9.98
N SER A 33 20.78 -5.20 -10.50
CA SER A 33 19.84 -6.09 -11.18
C SER A 33 18.88 -6.79 -10.21
N LEU A 34 19.35 -7.16 -9.02
CA LEU A 34 18.48 -7.73 -8.00
C LEU A 34 17.50 -6.68 -7.45
N ARG A 35 17.99 -5.48 -7.17
CA ARG A 35 17.14 -4.38 -6.74
C ARG A 35 16.09 -4.04 -7.79
N GLN A 36 16.48 -4.00 -9.05
CA GLN A 36 15.57 -3.71 -10.14
C GLN A 36 14.51 -4.79 -10.27
N ALA A 37 14.89 -6.06 -10.20
CA ALA A 37 13.95 -7.17 -10.24
C ALA A 37 12.96 -7.12 -9.08
N GLN A 38 13.43 -6.83 -7.88
CA GLN A 38 12.57 -6.69 -6.71
C GLN A 38 11.63 -5.49 -6.87
N THR A 39 12.15 -4.37 -7.32
CA THR A 39 11.33 -3.18 -7.55
C THR A 39 10.27 -3.43 -8.61
N ASN A 40 10.64 -4.08 -9.71
CA ASN A 40 9.70 -4.42 -10.77
C ASN A 40 8.58 -5.33 -10.26
N TYR A 41 8.93 -6.32 -9.46
CA TYR A 41 7.95 -7.20 -8.84
C TYR A 41 6.96 -6.40 -7.97
N LEU A 42 7.48 -5.51 -7.12
CA LEU A 42 6.64 -4.70 -6.25
C LEU A 42 5.77 -3.71 -7.04
N LEU A 43 6.30 -3.15 -8.13
CA LEU A 43 5.52 -2.27 -8.99
C LEU A 43 4.40 -3.02 -9.71
N ASP A 44 4.67 -4.25 -10.17
CA ASP A 44 3.63 -5.09 -10.75
C ASP A 44 2.53 -5.40 -9.72
N LYS A 45 2.93 -5.69 -8.49
CA LYS A 45 1.99 -5.91 -7.40
C LYS A 45 1.20 -4.64 -7.07
N LEU A 46 1.84 -3.49 -7.11
CA LEU A 46 1.16 -2.21 -6.88
C LEU A 46 0.06 -1.98 -7.90
N GLN A 47 0.34 -2.23 -9.18
CA GLN A 47 -0.67 -2.11 -10.23
C GLN A 47 -1.83 -3.08 -10.02
N GLU A 48 -1.53 -4.33 -9.67
CA GLU A 48 -2.52 -5.37 -9.41
C GLU A 48 -3.44 -4.95 -8.25
N GLU A 49 -2.86 -4.53 -7.13
CA GLU A 49 -3.65 -4.13 -5.97
C GLU A 49 -4.44 -2.84 -6.22
N ALA A 50 -3.88 -1.91 -6.97
CA ALA A 50 -4.61 -0.70 -7.37
C ALA A 50 -5.84 -1.06 -8.23
N ALA A 51 -5.69 -2.01 -9.15
CA ALA A 51 -6.79 -2.48 -9.98
C ALA A 51 -7.88 -3.16 -9.12
N GLU A 52 -7.49 -3.92 -8.12
CA GLU A 52 -8.43 -4.58 -7.21
C GLU A 52 -9.19 -3.56 -6.34
N VAL A 53 -8.53 -2.49 -5.92
CA VAL A 53 -9.21 -1.37 -5.24
C VAL A 53 -10.25 -0.75 -6.15
N ILE A 54 -9.92 -0.50 -7.41
CA ILE A 54 -10.87 0.05 -8.39
C ILE A 54 -12.08 -0.87 -8.56
N GLN A 55 -11.85 -2.17 -8.67
CA GLN A 55 -12.94 -3.15 -8.78
C GLN A 55 -13.83 -3.15 -7.54
N ALA A 56 -13.24 -3.09 -6.35
CA ALA A 56 -13.99 -3.05 -5.10
C ALA A 56 -14.87 -1.80 -5.02
N VAL A 57 -14.35 -0.65 -5.43
CA VAL A 57 -15.13 0.59 -5.50
C VAL A 57 -16.28 0.46 -6.49
N SER A 58 -16.04 -0.14 -7.65
CA SER A 58 -17.06 -0.35 -8.67
C SER A 58 -18.21 -1.22 -8.15
N LYS A 59 -17.90 -2.26 -7.38
CA LYS A 59 -18.92 -3.11 -6.77
C LYS A 59 -19.80 -2.34 -5.78
N ILE A 60 -19.18 -1.49 -4.97
CA ILE A 60 -19.93 -0.64 -4.04
C ILE A 60 -20.88 0.28 -4.80
N ARG A 61 -20.39 0.90 -5.86
CA ARG A 61 -21.19 1.85 -6.65
C ARG A 61 -22.34 1.17 -7.40
N ARG A 62 -22.15 -0.09 -7.81
CA ARG A 62 -23.16 -0.82 -8.58
C ARG A 62 -24.16 -1.54 -7.68
N PHE A 63 -23.71 -2.08 -6.56
CA PHE A 63 -24.51 -2.99 -5.74
C PHE A 63 -24.72 -2.50 -4.30
N GLY A 64 -24.03 -1.44 -3.88
CA GLY A 64 -24.13 -0.90 -2.53
C GLY A 64 -23.03 -1.43 -1.60
N GLU A 65 -22.76 -0.67 -0.56
CA GLU A 65 -21.68 -0.98 0.38
C GLU A 65 -21.97 -2.22 1.24
N ASN A 66 -23.24 -2.47 1.54
CA ASN A 66 -23.65 -3.57 2.42
C ASN A 66 -24.02 -4.84 1.66
N SER A 67 -24.01 -4.80 0.33
CA SER A 67 -24.25 -5.98 -0.49
C SER A 67 -23.03 -6.90 -0.49
N HIS A 68 -23.27 -8.16 -0.81
CA HIS A 68 -22.20 -9.15 -0.92
C HIS A 68 -22.46 -10.08 -2.09
N HIS A 69 -21.40 -10.68 -2.60
CA HIS A 69 -21.52 -11.73 -3.60
C HIS A 69 -22.25 -12.93 -2.99
N PRO A 70 -23.09 -13.64 -3.76
CA PRO A 70 -23.85 -14.80 -3.24
C PRO A 70 -22.98 -15.85 -2.54
N ASP A 71 -21.74 -16.00 -2.97
CA ASP A 71 -20.81 -17.00 -2.43
C ASP A 71 -19.97 -16.50 -1.26
N ARG A 72 -20.18 -15.26 -0.81
CA ARG A 72 -19.36 -14.62 0.24
C ARG A 72 -20.25 -14.00 1.29
N THR A 73 -19.76 -13.99 2.53
CA THR A 73 -20.44 -13.34 3.65
C THR A 73 -19.92 -11.91 3.89
N THR A 74 -18.76 -11.58 3.32
CA THR A 74 -18.18 -10.24 3.47
C THR A 74 -18.90 -9.24 2.57
N THR A 75 -19.19 -8.06 3.13
CA THR A 75 -19.82 -6.97 2.37
C THR A 75 -18.83 -6.36 1.38
N ASN A 76 -19.36 -5.65 0.38
CA ASN A 76 -18.51 -4.93 -0.58
C ASN A 76 -17.61 -3.91 0.11
N LYS A 77 -18.09 -3.26 1.17
CA LYS A 77 -17.26 -2.33 1.95
C LYS A 77 -16.14 -3.04 2.67
N GLN A 78 -16.39 -4.20 3.27
CA GLN A 78 -15.36 -5.02 3.91
C GLN A 78 -14.31 -5.49 2.90
N GLU A 79 -14.74 -5.87 1.71
CA GLU A 79 -13.80 -6.24 0.64
C GLU A 79 -12.92 -5.06 0.21
N LEU A 80 -13.49 -3.86 0.14
CA LEU A 80 -12.70 -2.66 -0.14
C LEU A 80 -11.62 -2.43 0.93
N VAL A 81 -11.97 -2.62 2.20
CA VAL A 81 -10.97 -2.49 3.28
C VAL A 81 -9.83 -3.48 3.08
N THR A 82 -10.13 -4.73 2.74
CA THR A 82 -9.11 -5.75 2.48
C THR A 82 -8.19 -5.34 1.32
N GLU A 83 -8.76 -4.85 0.22
CA GLU A 83 -7.96 -4.42 -0.92
C GLU A 83 -7.11 -3.20 -0.59
N LEU A 84 -7.60 -2.28 0.22
CA LEU A 84 -6.82 -1.14 0.69
C LEU A 84 -5.67 -1.57 1.61
N GLU A 85 -5.90 -2.57 2.46
CA GLU A 85 -4.82 -3.12 3.28
C GLU A 85 -3.73 -3.74 2.42
N ASP A 86 -4.09 -4.51 1.38
CA ASP A 86 -3.14 -5.09 0.45
C ASP A 86 -2.35 -4.02 -0.29
N PHE A 87 -3.03 -2.97 -0.73
CA PHE A 87 -2.40 -1.82 -1.39
C PHE A 87 -1.40 -1.12 -0.48
N LEU A 88 -1.79 -0.86 0.77
CA LEU A 88 -0.92 -0.24 1.77
C LEU A 88 0.30 -1.11 2.08
N ALA A 89 0.14 -2.44 2.08
CA ALA A 89 1.24 -3.36 2.32
C ALA A 89 2.30 -3.25 1.22
N ILE A 90 1.89 -3.09 -0.05
CA ILE A 90 2.83 -2.90 -1.15
C ILE A 90 3.56 -1.56 -1.02
N LEU A 91 2.86 -0.50 -0.66
CA LEU A 91 3.50 0.80 -0.41
C LEU A 91 4.54 0.69 0.71
N ALA A 92 4.21 -0.01 1.80
CA ALA A 92 5.14 -0.24 2.89
C ALA A 92 6.37 -1.03 2.44
N ALA A 93 6.18 -2.05 1.59
CA ALA A 93 7.28 -2.83 1.05
C ALA A 93 8.20 -2.00 0.16
N LEU A 94 7.65 -1.14 -0.68
CA LEU A 94 8.43 -0.22 -1.53
C LEU A 94 9.25 0.76 -0.69
N GLU A 95 8.67 1.26 0.39
CA GLU A 95 9.38 2.15 1.29
C GLU A 95 10.44 1.40 2.10
N TYR A 96 10.09 0.21 2.58
CA TYR A 96 11.03 -0.65 3.32
C TYR A 96 12.24 -1.00 2.47
N SER A 97 12.06 -1.24 1.18
CA SER A 97 13.15 -1.50 0.24
C SER A 97 13.96 -0.25 -0.11
N LYS A 98 13.51 0.92 0.36
CA LYS A 98 14.14 2.23 0.13
C LYS A 98 14.13 2.71 -1.32
N TRP A 99 13.34 2.08 -2.16
CA TRP A 99 13.13 2.58 -3.50
C TRP A 99 12.23 3.82 -3.49
N LEU A 100 11.24 3.83 -2.59
CA LEU A 100 10.29 4.93 -2.42
C LEU A 100 10.51 5.56 -1.06
N ASP A 101 10.72 6.87 -1.04
CA ASP A 101 10.80 7.64 0.19
C ASP A 101 9.46 8.34 0.41
N LEU A 102 8.51 7.59 0.95
CA LEU A 102 7.18 8.09 1.21
C LEU A 102 7.12 8.67 2.62
N LYS A 103 7.52 9.92 2.75
CA LYS A 103 7.35 10.68 3.99
C LYS A 103 6.15 11.59 3.82
N PRO A 104 4.95 11.13 4.21
CA PRO A 104 3.76 11.94 4.01
C PRO A 104 3.87 13.23 4.83
N GLN A 105 3.86 14.35 4.13
CA GLN A 105 3.80 15.64 4.81
C GLN A 105 2.38 15.87 5.29
N GLN A 106 2.23 15.94 6.60
CA GLN A 106 0.91 16.06 7.23
C GLN A 106 0.15 17.28 6.72
N SER A 107 0.84 18.39 6.52
CA SER A 107 0.23 19.61 6.01
C SER A 107 -0.36 19.41 4.61
N ASN A 108 0.33 18.68 3.74
CA ASN A 108 -0.16 18.41 2.39
C ASN A 108 -1.37 17.47 2.41
N ILE A 109 -1.31 16.43 3.23
CA ILE A 109 -2.44 15.49 3.38
C ILE A 109 -3.64 16.21 3.94
N LEU A 110 -3.46 17.02 4.97
CA LEU A 110 -4.55 17.78 5.60
C LEU A 110 -5.21 18.72 4.59
N ALA A 111 -4.41 19.49 3.85
CA ALA A 111 -4.92 20.42 2.87
C ALA A 111 -5.74 19.71 1.79
N LYS A 112 -5.24 18.59 1.27
CA LYS A 112 -5.95 17.80 0.27
C LYS A 112 -7.23 17.19 0.82
N THR A 113 -7.19 16.71 2.06
CA THR A 113 -8.36 16.14 2.73
C THR A 113 -9.45 17.21 2.90
N GLN A 114 -9.08 18.39 3.37
CA GLN A 114 -10.02 19.49 3.52
C GLN A 114 -10.65 19.89 2.17
N GLN A 115 -9.87 19.88 1.11
CA GLN A 115 -10.36 20.19 -0.23
C GLN A 115 -11.38 19.14 -0.70
N LEU A 116 -11.15 17.86 -0.41
CA LEU A 116 -12.05 16.78 -0.78
C LEU A 116 -13.38 16.82 -0.01
N LEU A 117 -13.37 17.36 1.18
CA LEU A 117 -14.55 17.39 2.07
C LEU A 117 -15.35 18.69 2.00
N ARG A 118 -15.06 19.57 1.09
CA ARG A 118 -15.83 20.80 0.88
C ARG A 118 -17.25 20.55 0.39
#